data_8787de6b345ab85f68977c30bab3e1ca
#
_entry.id   8787de6b345ab85f68977c30bab3e1ca
#
_cell.length_a   1.000
_cell.length_b   1.000
_cell.length_c   1.000
_cell.angle_alpha   90.00
_cell.angle_beta   90.00
_cell.angle_gamma   90.00
#
_symmetry.space_group_name_H-M   'P 1'
#
loop_
_entity.id
_entity.type
_entity.pdbx_description
1 polymer ?
#
loop_
_entity_poly.entity_id
_entity_poly.type
_entity_poly.pdbx_seq_one_letter_code
_entity_poly.pdbx_strand_id
1 'polypeptide(L)'
;MATIVSIKARQIFDSRGNPTVEVDLTCSDGTFARAAVPSGASTGIYEALELRDGGSDYLGKGVSKAVDNVNTVIGPALIGKDPTEQTAIDNLMVQQLDGTVNEWGWCKQKLGANAILAVSLAVCKAGASVLKIPLYKHIANIAGNKKLVLPVPAFNVINGGSHAGNKLAMQEFMVLXHVGASSFXEAMKMXVEVYHNLKSVIKKKYGQDAINVGDEGXIAHFAPNIQENKGXDTIKLLKTAIAKAGYIQANRQSLELLKTDTSIACQKRQCCH
;
A
#
# COMPACT_ATOMS: atom_id res chain seq x y z
N MET A 1 15.78 17.66 -24.77
CA MET A 1 15.54 16.60 -23.79
C MET A 1 15.37 17.25 -22.44
N ALA A 2 14.29 16.93 -21.71
CA ALA A 2 14.03 17.57 -20.42
C ALA A 2 14.95 16.99 -19.34
N THR A 3 15.43 17.86 -18.45
CA THR A 3 16.29 17.46 -17.33
C THR A 3 15.68 17.95 -16.02
N ILE A 4 16.02 17.30 -14.92
CA ILE A 4 15.61 17.70 -13.57
C ILE A 4 16.30 19.02 -13.21
N VAL A 5 15.54 20.04 -12.80
CA VAL A 5 16.09 21.32 -12.38
C VAL A 5 15.86 21.62 -10.90
N SER A 6 14.89 20.95 -10.25
CA SER A 6 14.59 21.17 -8.84
C SER A 6 13.96 19.92 -8.22
N ILE A 7 14.44 19.55 -7.04
CA ILE A 7 13.81 18.55 -6.18
C ILE A 7 13.72 19.14 -4.78
N LYS A 8 12.51 19.17 -4.21
CA LYS A 8 12.29 19.72 -2.88
C LYS A 8 11.35 18.81 -2.09
N ALA A 9 11.81 18.40 -0.93
CA ALA A 9 11.02 17.56 0.00
C ALA A 9 10.46 18.37 1.15
N ARG A 10 9.35 17.88 1.69
CA ARG A 10 8.73 18.40 2.91
C ARG A 10 8.07 17.27 3.69
N GLN A 11 7.87 17.53 4.98
CA GLN A 11 7.08 16.62 5.83
C GLN A 11 5.60 16.93 5.63
N ILE A 12 4.80 15.88 5.49
CA ILE A 12 3.34 15.92 5.50
C ILE A 12 2.84 14.85 6.47
N PHE A 13 1.53 14.64 6.58
CA PHE A 13 0.95 13.67 7.50
C PHE A 13 0.09 12.66 6.73
N ASP A 14 0.20 11.39 7.15
CA ASP A 14 -0.62 10.32 6.58
C ASP A 14 -2.01 10.28 7.24
N SER A 15 -2.86 9.33 6.83
CA SER A 15 -4.24 9.21 7.34
C SER A 15 -4.30 8.85 8.83
N ARG A 16 -3.20 8.36 9.40
CA ARG A 16 -3.10 8.04 10.83
C ARG A 16 -2.49 9.18 11.64
N GLY A 17 -2.17 10.31 11.00
CA GLY A 17 -1.53 11.44 11.64
C GLY A 17 -0.02 11.29 11.83
N ASN A 18 0.60 10.30 11.20
CA ASN A 18 2.06 10.12 11.29
C ASN A 18 2.77 10.91 10.20
N PRO A 19 3.92 11.53 10.52
CA PRO A 19 4.71 12.22 9.49
C PRO A 19 5.16 11.30 8.36
N THR A 20 5.17 11.83 7.15
CA THR A 20 5.75 11.16 5.98
C THR A 20 6.35 12.19 5.03
N VAL A 21 7.05 11.71 3.98
CA VAL A 21 7.82 12.54 3.07
C VAL A 21 7.06 12.77 1.78
N GLU A 22 6.96 14.04 1.37
CA GLU A 22 6.45 14.43 0.06
C GLU A 22 7.55 15.15 -0.71
N VAL A 23 7.65 14.89 -2.02
CA VAL A 23 8.65 15.47 -2.90
C VAL A 23 7.98 16.16 -4.08
N ASP A 24 8.43 17.39 -4.36
CA ASP A 24 8.14 18.12 -5.60
C ASP A 24 9.38 18.04 -6.50
N LEU A 25 9.15 17.74 -7.78
CA LEU A 25 10.20 17.66 -8.79
C LEU A 25 9.77 18.50 -9.99
N THR A 26 10.68 19.36 -10.47
CA THR A 26 10.45 20.20 -11.65
C THR A 26 11.53 19.92 -12.68
N CYS A 27 11.13 19.87 -13.95
CA CYS A 27 12.03 19.68 -15.08
C CYS A 27 12.21 20.97 -15.90
N SER A 28 13.25 21.01 -16.73
CA SER A 28 13.62 22.17 -17.55
C SER A 28 12.54 22.57 -18.56
N ASP A 29 11.67 21.64 -18.95
CA ASP A 29 10.55 21.90 -19.86
C ASP A 29 9.28 22.39 -19.14
N GLY A 30 9.35 22.60 -17.82
CA GLY A 30 8.21 22.99 -16.99
C GLY A 30 7.40 21.84 -16.42
N THR A 31 7.74 20.59 -16.77
CA THR A 31 7.07 19.42 -16.17
C THR A 31 7.23 19.45 -14.66
N PHE A 32 6.11 19.23 -13.95
CA PHE A 32 6.07 19.19 -12.49
C PHE A 32 5.47 17.85 -12.04
N ALA A 33 6.08 17.24 -11.04
CA ALA A 33 5.55 16.01 -10.44
C ALA A 33 5.64 16.09 -8.92
N ARG A 34 4.62 15.55 -8.27
CA ARG A 34 4.54 15.46 -6.81
C ARG A 34 4.29 14.01 -6.41
N ALA A 35 5.02 13.56 -5.41
CA ALA A 35 4.81 12.22 -4.85
C ALA A 35 4.99 12.24 -3.34
N ALA A 36 4.14 11.47 -2.64
CA ALA A 36 4.24 11.24 -1.21
C ALA A 36 4.49 9.75 -0.99
N VAL A 37 5.38 9.43 -0.07
CA VAL A 37 5.72 8.04 0.18
C VAL A 37 4.70 7.43 1.16
N PRO A 38 4.12 6.27 0.84
CA PRO A 38 3.24 5.60 1.79
C PRO A 38 4.04 4.94 2.90
N SER A 39 3.43 4.85 4.09
CA SER A 39 4.01 4.15 5.23
C SER A 39 3.07 3.01 5.63
N GLY A 40 3.58 1.80 5.69
CA GLY A 40 2.79 0.63 6.04
C GLY A 40 2.43 0.58 7.52
N ALA A 41 1.28 -0.03 7.83
CA ALA A 41 0.85 -0.23 9.21
C ALA A 41 1.64 -1.37 9.88
N SER A 42 2.10 -2.34 9.10
CA SER A 42 2.91 -3.45 9.59
C SER A 42 4.22 -3.51 8.81
N THR A 43 5.29 -3.89 9.50
CA THR A 43 6.62 -3.98 8.91
C THR A 43 7.22 -5.38 9.13
N GLY A 44 8.06 -5.80 8.20
CA GLY A 44 8.76 -7.08 8.27
C GLY A 44 10.26 -6.89 8.48
N ILE A 45 10.94 -7.96 8.88
CA ILE A 45 12.37 -7.90 9.15
C ILE A 45 13.22 -7.70 7.88
N TYR A 46 12.64 -8.00 6.72
CA TYR A 46 13.34 -7.88 5.43
C TYR A 46 13.17 -6.49 4.79
N GLU A 47 12.39 -5.62 5.41
CA GLU A 47 12.12 -4.30 4.83
C GLU A 47 13.36 -3.39 4.94
N ALA A 48 13.53 -2.55 3.91
CA ALA A 48 14.50 -1.46 3.96
C ALA A 48 14.10 -0.46 5.05
N LEU A 49 15.08 0.25 5.61
CA LEU A 49 14.85 1.12 6.76
C LEU A 49 14.02 2.36 6.38
N GLU A 50 12.86 2.50 7.00
CA GLU A 50 12.12 3.76 7.01
C GLU A 50 12.79 4.67 8.07
N LEU A 51 13.41 5.76 7.61
CA LEU A 51 14.19 6.63 8.49
C LEU A 51 13.27 7.54 9.30
N ARG A 52 13.28 7.35 10.61
CA ARG A 52 12.55 8.17 11.58
C ARG A 52 13.53 8.95 12.44
N ASP A 53 13.13 10.14 12.88
CA ASP A 53 14.02 11.05 13.63
C ASP A 53 14.35 10.53 15.04
N GLY A 54 13.41 9.80 15.66
CA GLY A 54 13.54 9.46 17.07
C GLY A 54 13.24 10.67 17.94
N GLY A 55 13.65 10.61 19.19
CA GLY A 55 13.43 11.70 20.13
C GLY A 55 11.98 11.85 20.57
N SER A 56 11.59 13.06 20.97
CA SER A 56 10.26 13.33 21.53
C SER A 56 9.26 13.86 20.51
N ASP A 57 9.72 14.58 19.49
CA ASP A 57 8.83 15.21 18.50
C ASP A 57 8.08 14.13 17.72
N TYR A 58 6.78 14.31 17.55
CA TYR A 58 5.90 13.35 16.89
C TYR A 58 6.05 11.93 17.45
N LEU A 59 6.35 11.83 18.75
CA LEU A 59 6.58 10.55 19.45
C LEU A 59 7.70 9.73 18.78
N GLY A 60 8.72 10.42 18.25
CA GLY A 60 9.85 9.80 17.57
C GLY A 60 9.62 9.50 16.09
N LYS A 61 8.43 9.77 15.56
CA LYS A 61 8.05 9.40 14.20
C LYS A 61 8.32 10.48 13.15
N GLY A 62 8.97 11.60 13.53
CA GLY A 62 9.31 12.67 12.60
C GLY A 62 10.17 12.18 11.43
N VAL A 63 10.16 12.92 10.32
CA VAL A 63 10.91 12.56 9.11
C VAL A 63 11.82 13.69 8.64
N SER A 64 12.22 14.58 9.54
CA SER A 64 13.08 15.72 9.16
C SER A 64 14.42 15.26 8.61
N LYS A 65 15.01 14.20 9.14
CA LYS A 65 16.28 13.65 8.63
C LYS A 65 16.13 13.16 7.19
N ALA A 66 15.03 12.45 6.90
CA ALA A 66 14.75 11.97 5.55
C ALA A 66 14.52 13.15 4.57
N VAL A 67 13.77 14.17 5.02
CA VAL A 67 13.53 15.41 4.25
C VAL A 67 14.86 16.09 3.96
N ASP A 68 15.72 16.27 4.96
CA ASP A 68 17.04 16.87 4.79
C ASP A 68 17.90 16.07 3.81
N ASN A 69 17.86 14.74 3.89
CA ASN A 69 18.61 13.87 2.96
C ASN A 69 18.18 14.10 1.51
N VAL A 70 16.88 14.28 1.26
CA VAL A 70 16.41 14.62 -0.08
C VAL A 70 16.94 16.01 -0.50
N ASN A 71 16.77 17.01 0.36
CA ASN A 71 17.05 18.40 0.01
C ASN A 71 18.55 18.68 -0.13
N THR A 72 19.40 17.98 0.64
CA THR A 72 20.84 18.29 0.68
C THR A 72 21.73 17.25 0.00
N VAL A 73 21.25 16.02 -0.22
CA VAL A 73 22.06 14.94 -0.83
C VAL A 73 21.44 14.48 -2.15
N ILE A 74 20.22 13.96 -2.11
CA ILE A 74 19.60 13.32 -3.28
C ILE A 74 19.28 14.37 -4.35
N GLY A 75 18.57 15.42 -3.95
CA GLY A 75 18.15 16.48 -4.88
C GLY A 75 19.34 17.06 -5.67
N PRO A 76 20.38 17.58 -5.00
CA PRO A 76 21.55 18.11 -5.72
C PRO A 76 22.20 17.10 -6.66
N ALA A 77 22.27 15.82 -6.30
CA ALA A 77 22.90 14.78 -7.13
C ALA A 77 22.10 14.48 -8.40
N LEU A 78 20.78 14.77 -8.41
CA LEU A 78 19.91 14.46 -9.55
C LEU A 78 19.71 15.65 -10.50
N ILE A 79 20.13 16.85 -10.13
CA ILE A 79 20.03 18.03 -11.01
C ILE A 79 20.77 17.75 -12.33
N GLY A 80 20.11 18.01 -13.45
CA GLY A 80 20.64 17.76 -14.78
C GLY A 80 20.39 16.36 -15.32
N LYS A 81 19.89 15.45 -14.51
CA LYS A 81 19.56 14.08 -14.95
C LYS A 81 18.27 14.04 -15.77
N ASP A 82 18.18 13.06 -16.64
CA ASP A 82 17.00 12.80 -17.46
C ASP A 82 15.97 12.01 -16.62
N PRO A 83 14.76 12.56 -16.35
CA PRO A 83 13.79 11.88 -15.51
C PRO A 83 13.22 10.59 -16.12
N THR A 84 13.45 10.34 -17.41
CA THR A 84 12.99 9.09 -18.06
C THR A 84 13.93 7.91 -17.77
N GLU A 85 15.13 8.18 -17.22
CA GLU A 85 16.14 7.16 -16.91
C GLU A 85 15.95 6.61 -15.51
N GLN A 86 14.78 6.00 -15.24
CA GLN A 86 14.38 5.54 -13.90
C GLN A 86 15.39 4.61 -13.25
N THR A 87 15.81 3.58 -13.98
CA THR A 87 16.73 2.56 -13.44
C THR A 87 18.07 3.18 -13.05
N ALA A 88 18.59 4.05 -13.90
CA ALA A 88 19.88 4.73 -13.62
C ALA A 88 19.77 5.61 -12.37
N ILE A 89 18.68 6.36 -12.23
CA ILE A 89 18.43 7.23 -11.08
C ILE A 89 18.26 6.41 -9.80
N ASP A 90 17.44 5.35 -9.85
CA ASP A 90 17.22 4.48 -8.68
C ASP A 90 18.53 3.82 -8.24
N ASN A 91 19.32 3.32 -9.18
CA ASN A 91 20.62 2.73 -8.87
C ASN A 91 21.59 3.76 -8.26
N LEU A 92 21.60 4.97 -8.76
CA LEU A 92 22.41 6.05 -8.20
C LEU A 92 22.04 6.31 -6.74
N MET A 93 20.73 6.44 -6.44
CA MET A 93 20.27 6.70 -5.07
C MET A 93 20.58 5.55 -4.13
N VAL A 94 20.30 4.32 -4.57
CA VAL A 94 20.41 3.11 -3.71
C VAL A 94 21.87 2.69 -3.53
N GLN A 95 22.64 2.64 -4.61
CA GLN A 95 23.98 2.03 -4.60
C GLN A 95 25.09 3.04 -4.33
N GLN A 96 24.98 4.25 -4.85
CA GLN A 96 26.06 5.24 -4.72
C GLN A 96 25.82 6.27 -3.61
N LEU A 97 24.64 6.89 -3.58
CA LEU A 97 24.35 7.91 -2.55
C LEU A 97 24.12 7.28 -1.19
N ASP A 98 23.34 6.21 -1.09
CA ASP A 98 23.15 5.49 0.15
C ASP A 98 24.24 4.44 0.38
N GLY A 99 24.27 3.41 -0.45
CA GLY A 99 25.33 2.39 -0.48
C GLY A 99 25.31 1.40 0.68
N THR A 100 24.34 1.47 1.60
CA THR A 100 24.32 0.57 2.75
C THR A 100 23.71 -0.79 2.39
N VAL A 101 24.32 -1.84 2.92
CA VAL A 101 23.97 -3.24 2.64
C VAL A 101 23.88 -4.00 3.96
N ASN A 102 22.92 -4.89 4.08
CA ASN A 102 22.83 -5.86 5.17
C ASN A 102 22.72 -7.28 4.57
N GLU A 103 22.42 -8.27 5.41
CA GLU A 103 22.30 -9.66 4.97
C GLU A 103 21.18 -9.89 3.95
N TRP A 104 20.23 -8.93 3.82
CA TRP A 104 19.10 -9.03 2.92
C TRP A 104 19.28 -8.20 1.64
N GLY A 105 20.40 -7.47 1.51
CA GLY A 105 20.70 -6.63 0.35
C GLY A 105 20.74 -5.14 0.67
N TRP A 106 20.36 -4.31 -0.27
CA TRP A 106 20.41 -2.84 -0.14
C TRP A 106 19.37 -2.36 0.88
N CYS A 107 19.83 -1.98 2.08
CA CYS A 107 18.94 -1.68 3.21
C CYS A 107 18.57 -0.21 3.37
N LYS A 108 19.22 0.70 2.63
CA LYS A 108 18.90 2.14 2.58
C LYS A 108 18.96 2.80 3.95
N GLN A 109 19.90 2.37 4.78
CA GLN A 109 20.01 2.82 6.17
C GLN A 109 20.54 4.23 6.31
N LYS A 110 21.37 4.69 5.35
CA LYS A 110 22.01 6.00 5.41
C LYS A 110 21.04 7.13 5.09
N LEU A 111 20.31 7.02 3.98
CA LEU A 111 19.39 8.09 3.52
C LEU A 111 17.94 7.85 3.93
N GLY A 112 17.56 6.60 4.11
CA GLY A 112 16.20 6.21 4.41
C GLY A 112 15.42 5.75 3.18
N ALA A 113 14.73 4.63 3.31
CA ALA A 113 13.88 4.11 2.23
C ALA A 113 12.78 5.11 1.87
N ASN A 114 12.23 5.81 2.86
CA ASN A 114 11.20 6.84 2.64
C ASN A 114 11.74 8.00 1.79
N ALA A 115 12.95 8.47 2.06
CA ALA A 115 13.58 9.54 1.25
C ALA A 115 13.78 9.08 -0.19
N ILE A 116 14.36 7.90 -0.39
CA ILE A 116 14.68 7.35 -1.71
C ILE A 116 13.39 7.07 -2.50
N LEU A 117 12.40 6.43 -1.86
CA LEU A 117 11.16 6.08 -2.53
C LEU A 117 10.35 7.33 -2.95
N ALA A 118 10.29 8.34 -2.09
CA ALA A 118 9.58 9.59 -2.43
C ALA A 118 10.15 10.21 -3.72
N VAL A 119 11.47 10.26 -3.84
CA VAL A 119 12.13 10.79 -5.04
C VAL A 119 11.90 9.86 -6.24
N SER A 120 12.05 8.55 -6.05
CA SER A 120 11.85 7.58 -7.13
C SER A 120 10.43 7.68 -7.72
N LEU A 121 9.41 7.82 -6.85
CA LEU A 121 8.03 7.99 -7.28
C LEU A 121 7.84 9.30 -8.08
N ALA A 122 8.45 10.40 -7.61
CA ALA A 122 8.36 11.69 -8.29
C ALA A 122 9.04 11.64 -9.65
N VAL A 123 10.22 11.00 -9.73
CA VAL A 123 10.95 10.78 -10.99
C VAL A 123 10.09 9.99 -11.98
N CYS A 124 9.45 8.91 -11.51
CA CYS A 124 8.62 8.07 -12.37
C CYS A 124 7.45 8.87 -12.96
N LYS A 125 6.79 9.67 -12.12
CA LYS A 125 5.69 10.54 -12.59
C LYS A 125 6.20 11.58 -13.60
N ALA A 126 7.32 12.20 -13.31
CA ALA A 126 7.93 13.20 -14.20
C ALA A 126 8.33 12.58 -15.54
N GLY A 127 8.95 11.39 -15.50
CA GLY A 127 9.32 10.65 -16.71
C GLY A 127 8.14 10.36 -17.62
N ALA A 128 7.05 9.88 -17.04
CA ALA A 128 5.81 9.65 -17.79
C ALA A 128 5.29 10.94 -18.43
N SER A 129 5.30 12.04 -17.67
CA SER A 129 4.82 13.34 -18.14
C SER A 129 5.69 13.90 -19.27
N VAL A 130 7.02 13.80 -19.14
CA VAL A 130 7.98 14.23 -20.17
C VAL A 130 7.75 13.45 -21.47
N LEU A 131 7.49 12.15 -21.36
CA LEU A 131 7.22 11.27 -22.50
C LEU A 131 5.79 11.43 -23.05
N LYS A 132 4.94 12.18 -22.34
CA LYS A 132 3.54 12.42 -22.71
C LYS A 132 2.75 11.11 -22.82
N ILE A 133 3.03 10.17 -21.91
CA ILE A 133 2.29 8.88 -21.84
C ILE A 133 1.71 8.72 -20.44
N PRO A 134 0.63 7.94 -20.28
CA PRO A 134 0.08 7.65 -18.95
C PRO A 134 1.10 6.95 -18.06
N LEU A 135 1.04 7.22 -16.77
CA LEU A 135 1.99 6.65 -15.80
C LEU A 135 2.02 5.12 -15.84
N TYR A 136 0.84 4.46 -15.92
CA TYR A 136 0.78 2.99 -15.98
C TYR A 136 1.55 2.43 -17.20
N LYS A 137 1.50 3.17 -18.30
CA LYS A 137 2.17 2.76 -19.55
C LYS A 137 3.70 2.92 -19.42
N HIS A 138 4.13 4.03 -18.79
CA HIS A 138 5.54 4.26 -18.48
C HIS A 138 6.11 3.16 -17.58
N ILE A 139 5.38 2.81 -16.52
CA ILE A 139 5.76 1.72 -15.60
C ILE A 139 5.88 0.40 -16.37
N ALA A 140 4.90 0.09 -17.23
CA ALA A 140 4.91 -1.12 -18.05
C ALA A 140 6.16 -1.17 -18.94
N ASN A 141 6.52 -0.04 -19.54
CA ASN A 141 7.71 0.06 -20.40
C ASN A 141 8.99 -0.21 -19.61
N ILE A 142 9.12 0.39 -18.41
CA ILE A 142 10.26 0.15 -17.52
C ILE A 142 10.36 -1.33 -17.14
N ALA A 143 9.21 -1.95 -16.86
CA ALA A 143 9.13 -3.36 -16.46
C ALA A 143 9.27 -4.34 -17.64
N GLY A 144 9.25 -3.85 -18.88
CA GLY A 144 9.27 -4.69 -20.08
C GLY A 144 7.96 -5.44 -20.31
N ASN A 145 6.86 -5.00 -19.70
CA ASN A 145 5.56 -5.63 -19.80
C ASN A 145 4.84 -5.13 -21.06
N LYS A 146 4.66 -6.02 -22.02
CA LYS A 146 4.07 -5.67 -23.33
C LYS A 146 2.56 -5.83 -23.39
N LYS A 147 1.97 -6.59 -22.45
CA LYS A 147 0.53 -6.82 -22.42
C LYS A 147 -0.07 -6.23 -21.15
N LEU A 148 -0.84 -5.16 -21.33
CA LEU A 148 -1.48 -4.47 -20.21
C LEU A 148 -2.85 -5.11 -19.93
N VAL A 149 -3.07 -5.51 -18.68
CA VAL A 149 -4.31 -6.12 -18.22
C VAL A 149 -4.72 -5.47 -16.92
N LEU A 150 -5.98 -5.09 -16.78
CA LEU A 150 -6.50 -4.60 -15.51
C LEU A 150 -6.49 -5.74 -14.49
N PRO A 151 -6.08 -5.47 -13.25
CA PRO A 151 -6.06 -6.52 -12.23
C PRO A 151 -7.46 -6.91 -11.80
N VAL A 152 -7.59 -8.13 -11.27
CA VAL A 152 -8.78 -8.50 -10.49
C VAL A 152 -8.71 -7.74 -9.17
N PRO A 153 -9.73 -6.94 -8.84
CA PRO A 153 -9.69 -6.22 -7.56
C PRO A 153 -9.92 -7.18 -6.40
N ALA A 154 -9.04 -7.11 -5.40
CA ALA A 154 -9.14 -7.87 -4.15
C ALA A 154 -9.54 -6.90 -3.04
N PHE A 155 -10.72 -7.13 -2.46
CA PHE A 155 -11.27 -6.23 -1.45
C PHE A 155 -11.12 -6.85 -0.07
N ASN A 156 -10.27 -6.27 0.78
CA ASN A 156 -10.23 -6.63 2.19
C ASN A 156 -11.47 -6.03 2.88
N VAL A 157 -12.32 -6.87 3.42
CA VAL A 157 -13.60 -6.42 4.00
C VAL A 157 -13.68 -6.66 5.51
N ILE A 158 -12.91 -7.60 6.06
CA ILE A 158 -12.85 -7.88 7.50
C ILE A 158 -11.40 -8.09 7.90
N ASN A 159 -10.97 -7.42 8.96
CA ASN A 159 -9.66 -7.66 9.57
C ASN A 159 -9.83 -8.45 10.88
N GLY A 160 -8.86 -9.30 11.16
CA GLY A 160 -8.79 -10.07 12.39
C GLY A 160 -7.39 -10.05 13.00
N GLY A 161 -7.22 -10.79 14.06
CA GLY A 161 -5.94 -10.95 14.74
C GLY A 161 -5.42 -9.65 15.34
N SER A 162 -4.11 -9.48 15.33
CA SER A 162 -3.46 -8.31 15.94
C SER A 162 -3.82 -6.99 15.24
N HIS A 163 -4.07 -7.04 13.93
CA HIS A 163 -4.44 -5.84 13.16
C HIS A 163 -5.75 -5.22 13.61
N ALA A 164 -6.67 -6.04 14.10
CA ALA A 164 -8.00 -5.57 14.51
C ALA A 164 -8.16 -5.58 16.03
N GLY A 165 -7.18 -6.11 16.76
CA GLY A 165 -7.27 -6.28 18.22
C GLY A 165 -8.39 -7.24 18.65
N ASN A 166 -8.76 -8.17 17.76
CA ASN A 166 -9.83 -9.16 18.06
C ASN A 166 -9.28 -10.58 18.07
N LYS A 167 -10.16 -11.54 18.39
CA LYS A 167 -9.76 -12.94 18.57
C LYS A 167 -9.87 -13.80 17.30
N LEU A 168 -10.18 -13.19 16.16
CA LEU A 168 -10.14 -13.94 14.89
C LEU A 168 -8.69 -14.33 14.59
N ALA A 169 -8.47 -15.61 14.30
CA ALA A 169 -7.14 -16.11 14.02
C ALA A 169 -6.60 -15.62 12.67
N MET A 170 -7.49 -15.39 11.70
CA MET A 170 -7.15 -14.96 10.35
C MET A 170 -7.09 -13.43 10.30
N GLN A 171 -6.00 -12.91 9.74
CA GLN A 171 -5.72 -11.48 9.72
C GLN A 171 -6.63 -10.73 8.74
N GLU A 172 -6.94 -11.32 7.59
CA GLU A 172 -7.70 -10.67 6.53
C GLU A 172 -8.70 -11.61 5.89
N PHE A 173 -9.84 -11.06 5.48
CA PHE A 173 -10.85 -11.75 4.69
C PHE A 173 -11.11 -10.90 3.45
N MET A 174 -10.75 -11.44 2.28
CA MET A 174 -10.85 -10.70 1.02
C MET A 174 -11.93 -11.27 0.11
N VAL A 175 -12.61 -10.38 -0.63
CA VAL A 175 -13.58 -10.74 -1.68
C VAL A 175 -12.98 -10.36 -3.02
N LEU A 176 -13.01 -11.32 -3.94
CA LEU A 176 -12.56 -11.07 -5.32
C LEU A 176 -13.74 -11.20 -6.27
N UNK A 177 -14.10 -10.31 -6.77
CA UNK A 177 -15.07 -10.28 -7.54
C UNK A 177 -14.69 -10.44 -8.89
N HIS A 178 -14.13 -11.45 -9.43
CA HIS A 178 -13.61 -11.59 -10.79
C HIS A 178 -14.52 -12.39 -11.71
N VAL A 179 -15.30 -13.28 -11.20
CA VAL A 179 -16.16 -14.13 -12.03
C VAL A 179 -17.55 -13.51 -12.10
N GLY A 180 -18.03 -13.34 -13.32
CA GLY A 180 -19.34 -12.75 -13.59
C GLY A 180 -19.32 -11.26 -13.83
N ALA A 181 -18.23 -10.56 -13.49
CA ALA A 181 -18.09 -9.15 -13.83
C ALA A 181 -17.61 -9.01 -15.27
N SER A 182 -18.28 -8.18 -16.05
CA SER A 182 -17.92 -7.92 -17.45
C SER A 182 -16.83 -6.86 -17.59
N SER A 183 -16.53 -6.15 -16.50
CA SER A 183 -15.57 -5.04 -16.51
C SER A 183 -15.04 -4.79 -15.10
N PHE A 184 -13.95 -4.08 -15.02
CA PHE A 184 -13.40 -3.62 -13.74
C PHE A 184 -14.41 -2.79 -12.94
N UNK A 185 -15.02 -2.09 -13.41
CA UNK A 185 -15.99 -1.30 -12.84
C UNK A 185 -17.11 -2.05 -12.22
N GLU A 186 -17.54 -2.93 -13.07
CA GLU A 186 -18.57 -3.80 -12.51
C GLU A 186 -18.08 -4.61 -11.32
N ALA A 187 -16.87 -5.11 -11.37
CA ALA A 187 -16.26 -5.79 -10.23
C ALA A 187 -16.20 -4.87 -9.00
N MET A 188 -15.84 -3.60 -9.19
CA MET A 188 -15.84 -2.60 -8.13
C MET A 188 -17.24 -2.39 -7.55
N LYS A 189 -18.24 -2.25 -8.40
CA LYS A 189 -19.65 -2.11 -7.97
C LYS A 189 -20.06 -3.31 -7.11
N MET A 190 -19.80 -4.49 -7.56
CA MET A 190 -20.14 -5.72 -6.83
C MET A 190 -19.52 -5.76 -5.42
N UNK A 191 -18.44 -5.39 -5.32
CA UNK A 191 -17.76 -5.40 -4.11
C UNK A 191 -18.26 -4.40 -3.18
N VAL A 192 -18.51 -3.27 -3.65
CA VAL A 192 -19.08 -2.21 -2.82
C VAL A 192 -20.45 -2.65 -2.27
N GLU A 193 -21.28 -3.18 -3.13
CA GLU A 193 -22.61 -3.65 -2.71
C GLU A 193 -22.52 -4.80 -1.68
N VAL A 194 -21.58 -5.72 -1.87
CA VAL A 194 -21.32 -6.80 -0.91
C VAL A 194 -20.83 -6.21 0.43
N TYR A 195 -19.90 -5.24 0.38
CA TYR A 195 -19.38 -4.61 1.59
C TYR A 195 -20.48 -3.95 2.42
N HIS A 196 -21.37 -3.18 1.80
CA HIS A 196 -22.46 -2.52 2.52
C HIS A 196 -23.49 -3.52 3.05
N ASN A 197 -23.76 -4.58 2.30
CA ASN A 197 -24.62 -5.67 2.79
C ASN A 197 -23.96 -6.41 3.98
N LEU A 198 -22.64 -6.63 3.92
CA LEU A 198 -21.89 -7.24 5.02
C LEU A 198 -21.99 -6.37 6.28
N LYS A 199 -21.82 -5.06 6.13
CA LYS A 199 -21.96 -4.11 7.23
C LYS A 199 -23.34 -4.23 7.87
N SER A 200 -24.40 -4.32 7.07
CA SER A 200 -25.78 -4.50 7.53
C SER A 200 -25.98 -5.84 8.27
N VAL A 201 -25.44 -6.92 7.72
CA VAL A 201 -25.53 -8.27 8.33
C VAL A 201 -24.82 -8.31 9.69
N ILE A 202 -23.62 -7.74 9.77
CA ILE A 202 -22.82 -7.69 11.00
C ILE A 202 -23.54 -6.84 12.06
N LYS A 203 -24.02 -5.65 11.67
CA LYS A 203 -24.74 -4.74 12.57
C LYS A 203 -25.97 -5.41 13.16
N LYS A 204 -26.74 -6.12 12.33
CA LYS A 204 -27.95 -6.81 12.80
C LYS A 204 -27.64 -7.92 13.81
N LYS A 205 -26.51 -8.63 13.62
CA LYS A 205 -26.16 -9.77 14.48
C LYS A 205 -25.40 -9.36 15.73
N TYR A 206 -24.51 -8.36 15.63
CA TYR A 206 -23.56 -8.05 16.70
C TYR A 206 -23.64 -6.61 17.22
N GLY A 207 -24.47 -5.77 16.63
CA GLY A 207 -24.66 -4.39 17.07
C GLY A 207 -23.82 -3.37 16.31
N GLN A 208 -24.01 -2.10 16.64
CA GLN A 208 -23.39 -0.96 15.95
C GLN A 208 -21.85 -0.98 16.04
N ASP A 209 -21.34 -1.29 17.22
CA ASP A 209 -19.90 -1.21 17.48
C ASP A 209 -19.11 -2.23 16.66
N ALA A 210 -19.75 -3.33 16.25
CA ALA A 210 -19.09 -4.38 15.48
C ALA A 210 -18.77 -3.98 14.03
N ILE A 211 -19.30 -2.83 13.59
CA ILE A 211 -19.04 -2.33 12.22
C ILE A 211 -18.05 -1.17 12.17
N ASN A 212 -17.42 -0.86 13.30
CA ASN A 212 -16.35 0.17 13.31
C ASN A 212 -15.16 -0.32 12.51
N VAL A 213 -14.53 0.60 11.78
CA VAL A 213 -13.38 0.29 10.96
C VAL A 213 -12.08 0.55 11.73
N GLY A 214 -11.06 -0.23 11.44
CA GLY A 214 -9.72 -0.01 11.97
C GLY A 214 -8.91 0.90 11.06
N ASP A 215 -7.64 0.99 11.35
CA ASP A 215 -6.69 1.87 10.64
C ASP A 215 -6.63 1.59 9.13
N GLU A 216 -6.91 0.36 8.74
CA GLU A 216 -6.85 -0.04 7.34
C GLU A 216 -8.20 0.05 6.60
N GLY A 217 -9.23 0.62 7.28
CA GLY A 217 -10.56 0.80 6.67
C GLY A 217 -11.43 -0.44 6.57
N UNK A 218 -11.06 -1.52 6.99
CA UNK A 218 -11.75 -2.71 6.99
C UNK A 218 -12.41 -2.83 8.29
N ILE A 219 -13.46 -3.61 8.26
CA ILE A 219 -14.21 -3.82 9.50
C ILE A 219 -13.30 -4.56 10.50
N ALA A 220 -12.90 -3.88 11.54
CA ALA A 220 -11.91 -4.38 12.49
C ALA A 220 -12.48 -4.80 13.84
N HIS A 221 -13.60 -4.22 14.28
CA HIS A 221 -14.16 -4.51 15.60
C HIS A 221 -15.25 -5.57 15.54
N PHE A 222 -14.89 -6.68 14.91
CA PHE A 222 -15.85 -7.74 14.70
C PHE A 222 -16.03 -8.53 16.00
N ALA A 223 -17.12 -8.29 16.66
CA ALA A 223 -17.70 -8.95 17.83
C ALA A 223 -16.76 -9.58 18.84
N PRO A 224 -16.69 -9.05 20.05
CA PRO A 224 -15.90 -9.67 21.13
C PRO A 224 -16.33 -11.09 21.50
N ASN A 225 -17.50 -11.53 21.05
CA ASN A 225 -18.04 -12.83 21.38
C ASN A 225 -17.86 -13.90 20.28
N ILE A 226 -17.19 -13.60 19.20
CA ILE A 226 -16.72 -14.66 18.29
C ILE A 226 -15.45 -15.26 18.91
N GLN A 227 -15.59 -15.70 20.16
CA GLN A 227 -14.44 -16.23 20.88
C GLN A 227 -14.04 -17.63 20.41
N GLU A 228 -14.94 -18.34 19.74
CA GLU A 228 -14.74 -19.74 19.44
C GLU A 228 -14.42 -20.03 17.99
N ASN A 229 -14.07 -19.02 17.26
CA ASN A 229 -13.80 -19.41 16.09
C ASN A 229 -14.00 -18.87 15.03
N LYS A 230 -13.74 -18.78 14.53
CA LYS A 230 -13.70 -19.69 13.58
C LYS A 230 -14.01 -18.99 12.31
N GLY A 231 -13.04 -18.83 11.52
CA GLY A 231 -13.15 -18.41 10.11
C GLY A 231 -14.45 -18.89 9.41
N UNK A 232 -14.93 -19.72 9.83
CA UNK A 232 -16.09 -20.23 9.36
C UNK A 232 -17.31 -19.42 9.56
N ASP A 233 -17.39 -19.02 10.60
CA ASP A 233 -18.57 -18.17 10.81
C ASP A 233 -18.44 -16.84 10.07
N THR A 234 -17.25 -16.30 9.99
CA THR A 234 -16.94 -15.11 9.16
C THR A 234 -17.28 -15.39 7.70
N ILE A 235 -16.91 -16.55 7.21
CA ILE A 235 -17.22 -16.96 5.82
C ILE A 235 -18.74 -17.06 5.62
N LYS A 236 -19.49 -17.55 6.61
CA LYS A 236 -20.96 -17.60 6.53
C LYS A 236 -21.58 -16.20 6.44
N LEU A 237 -21.03 -15.25 7.20
CA LEU A 237 -21.49 -13.86 7.13
C LEU A 237 -21.22 -13.25 5.76
N LEU A 238 -20.03 -13.51 5.19
CA LEU A 238 -19.69 -13.07 3.84
C LEU A 238 -20.64 -13.66 2.82
N LYS A 239 -20.89 -14.97 2.87
CA LYS A 239 -21.82 -15.63 1.96
C LYS A 239 -23.23 -15.04 2.08
N THR A 240 -23.70 -14.74 3.30
CA THR A 240 -24.98 -14.08 3.53
C THR A 240 -25.02 -12.69 2.89
N ALA A 241 -23.93 -11.93 3.03
CA ALA A 241 -23.85 -10.58 2.46
C ALA A 241 -23.86 -10.63 0.92
N ILE A 242 -23.14 -11.58 0.34
CA ILE A 242 -23.10 -11.81 -1.12
C ILE A 242 -24.51 -12.16 -1.63
N ALA A 243 -25.20 -13.03 -0.89
CA ALA A 243 -26.57 -13.44 -1.20
C ALA A 243 -27.52 -12.24 -1.17
N LYS A 244 -27.42 -11.41 -0.14
CA LYS A 244 -28.24 -10.20 0.00
C LYS A 244 -27.98 -9.18 -1.08
N ALA A 245 -26.74 -9.11 -1.58
CA ALA A 245 -26.37 -8.24 -2.68
C ALA A 245 -26.87 -8.75 -4.04
N GLY A 246 -27.46 -9.96 -4.08
CA GLY A 246 -28.03 -10.52 -5.30
C GLY A 246 -27.06 -11.33 -6.15
N TYR A 247 -25.90 -11.69 -5.59
CA TYR A 247 -24.84 -12.33 -6.38
C TYR A 247 -24.71 -13.84 -6.17
N ILE A 248 -25.74 -14.50 -5.64
CA ILE A 248 -25.70 -15.96 -5.37
C ILE A 248 -25.63 -16.78 -6.67
N GLN A 249 -26.31 -16.32 -7.71
CA GLN A 249 -26.48 -17.14 -8.93
C GLN A 249 -25.32 -16.98 -9.92
N ALA A 250 -24.42 -16.06 -9.68
CA ALA A 250 -23.27 -15.88 -10.56
C ALA A 250 -22.18 -16.91 -10.23
N ASN A 251 -22.59 -18.18 -10.22
CA ASN A 251 -21.70 -19.35 -10.15
C ASN A 251 -21.14 -19.80 -8.82
N ARG A 252 -21.32 -21.05 -8.56
CA ARG A 252 -20.61 -21.81 -7.52
C ARG A 252 -19.08 -21.78 -7.68
N GLN A 253 -18.59 -21.31 -8.82
CA GLN A 253 -17.15 -21.21 -9.12
C GLN A 253 -16.58 -19.81 -8.89
N SER A 254 -17.43 -18.83 -8.53
CA SER A 254 -17.00 -17.43 -8.62
C SER A 254 -16.53 -16.79 -7.31
N LEU A 255 -16.53 -17.52 -6.22
CA LEU A 255 -16.06 -16.96 -4.96
C LEU A 255 -14.89 -17.76 -4.44
N GLU A 256 -13.74 -17.47 -4.95
CA GLU A 256 -12.53 -17.84 -4.23
C GLU A 256 -12.37 -16.84 -3.08
N LEU A 257 -12.76 -17.28 -1.91
CA LEU A 257 -12.29 -16.70 -0.67
C LEU A 257 -10.82 -17.08 -0.58
N LEU A 258 -9.95 -16.12 -0.85
CA LEU A 258 -8.57 -16.30 -0.49
C LEU A 258 -8.50 -16.45 1.02
N LYS A 259 -8.48 -17.69 1.46
CA LYS A 259 -7.92 -18.00 2.76
C LYS A 259 -6.46 -17.61 2.65
N THR A 260 -6.10 -16.51 3.28
CA THR A 260 -4.67 -16.31 3.57
C THR A 260 -4.23 -17.59 4.28
N ASP A 261 -3.36 -18.29 3.64
CA ASP A 261 -2.86 -19.55 4.14
C ASP A 261 -2.35 -19.34 5.56
N THR A 262 -2.90 -20.09 6.50
CA THR A 262 -2.45 -20.08 7.88
C THR A 262 -0.96 -20.39 8.02
N SER A 263 -0.35 -21.02 6.99
CA SER A 263 1.08 -21.28 6.96
C SER A 263 1.91 -19.99 6.84
N ILE A 264 1.42 -18.99 6.10
CA ILE A 264 2.12 -17.70 5.96
C ILE A 264 2.00 -16.88 7.26
N ALA A 265 0.84 -16.93 7.90
CA ALA A 265 0.63 -16.27 9.20
C ALA A 265 1.46 -16.92 10.31
N CYS A 266 1.69 -18.25 10.21
CA CYS A 266 2.51 -18.98 11.19
C CYS A 266 4.00 -18.67 11.00
N GLN A 267 4.46 -18.47 9.78
CA GLN A 267 5.85 -18.07 9.51
C GLN A 267 6.14 -16.66 10.05
N LYS A 268 5.17 -15.75 9.98
CA LYS A 268 5.32 -14.39 10.55
C LYS A 268 5.42 -14.42 12.09
N ARG A 269 4.78 -15.40 12.76
CA ARG A 269 4.86 -15.52 14.22
C ARG A 269 6.20 -16.08 14.70
N GLN A 270 6.87 -16.90 13.89
CA GLN A 270 8.18 -17.45 14.27
C GLN A 270 9.32 -16.44 14.13
N CYS A 271 9.08 -15.35 13.41
CA CYS A 271 10.09 -14.31 13.22
C CYS A 271 10.00 -13.16 14.23
N CYS A 272 9.09 -13.25 15.22
CA CYS A 272 8.88 -12.21 16.22
C CYS A 272 9.44 -12.56 17.61
N HIS A 273 10.43 -13.43 17.67
CA HIS A 273 11.19 -13.72 18.94
C HIS A 273 12.64 -13.33 18.79
#